data_b1db7fa5c62e0462de135830dceec891
#
_entry.id   b1db7fa5c62e0462de135830dceec891
#
_cell.length_a   1.000
_cell.length_b   1.000
_cell.length_c   1.000
_cell.angle_alpha   90.00
_cell.angle_beta   90.00
_cell.angle_gamma   90.00
#
_symmetry.space_group_name_H-M   'P 1'
#
loop_
_entity.id
_entity.type
_entity.pdbx_description
1 polymer ?
#
loop_
_entity_poly.entity_id
_entity_poly.type
_entity_poly.pdbx_seq_one_letter_code
_entity_poly.pdbx_strand_id
1 'polypeptide(L)'
;NAKAKPPRVKKFITMPRSVNAVASRARRKKVLKATKGYFGRGKNVWTVAKNKYEKGLQYAYRDRKAKKREFRALWIQRINAGARLHGMSYSQLMGALKKGEVELNRKVLADLAMNHPEAFKAVVEKVK
;
A
#
# COMPACT_ATOMS: atom_id res chain seq x y z
N ASN A 1 21.49 71.82 -29.80
CA ASN A 1 21.04 70.61 -30.53
C ASN A 1 20.60 69.52 -29.53
N ALA A 2 19.33 69.59 -29.09
CA ALA A 2 18.73 68.57 -28.26
C ALA A 2 18.37 67.37 -29.17
N LYS A 3 19.08 66.28 -29.06
CA LYS A 3 18.73 64.99 -29.73
C LYS A 3 17.45 64.46 -29.11
N ALA A 4 16.35 64.49 -29.87
CA ALA A 4 15.06 63.89 -29.48
C ALA A 4 15.26 62.39 -29.22
N LYS A 5 14.81 61.90 -28.03
CA LYS A 5 14.78 60.50 -27.70
C LYS A 5 13.80 59.77 -28.64
N PRO A 6 14.22 58.61 -29.22
CA PRO A 6 13.32 57.84 -30.08
C PRO A 6 12.08 57.39 -29.29
N PRO A 7 10.92 57.30 -29.95
CA PRO A 7 9.67 56.87 -29.29
C PRO A 7 9.82 55.47 -28.73
N ARG A 8 9.44 55.31 -27.45
CA ARG A 8 9.34 53.98 -26.80
C ARG A 8 8.33 53.14 -27.57
N VAL A 9 8.85 52.21 -28.36
CA VAL A 9 8.03 51.17 -28.95
C VAL A 9 7.35 50.40 -27.82
N LYS A 10 6.04 50.55 -27.65
CA LYS A 10 5.25 49.70 -26.74
C LYS A 10 5.42 48.24 -27.21
N LYS A 11 6.26 47.45 -26.52
CA LYS A 11 6.27 46.01 -26.67
C LYS A 11 4.86 45.55 -26.33
N PHE A 12 4.09 45.17 -27.34
CA PHE A 12 2.86 44.41 -27.12
C PHE A 12 3.26 43.14 -26.39
N ILE A 13 2.99 43.09 -25.09
CA ILE A 13 3.10 41.85 -24.31
C ILE A 13 1.96 40.99 -24.81
N THR A 14 2.25 40.13 -25.79
CA THR A 14 1.32 39.06 -26.16
C THR A 14 1.12 38.21 -24.93
N MET A 15 -0.06 38.31 -24.32
CA MET A 15 -0.41 37.47 -23.18
C MET A 15 -0.38 36.01 -23.62
N PRO A 16 0.43 35.16 -22.99
CA PRO A 16 0.46 33.75 -23.36
C PRO A 16 -0.93 33.14 -23.13
N ARG A 17 -1.38 32.30 -24.04
CA ARG A 17 -2.69 31.62 -23.99
C ARG A 17 -2.91 30.80 -22.70
N SER A 18 -1.85 30.52 -21.96
CA SER A 18 -1.88 29.79 -20.69
C SER A 18 -1.15 30.56 -19.61
N VAL A 19 -1.90 31.14 -18.69
CA VAL A 19 -1.38 31.97 -17.60
C VAL A 19 -0.62 31.14 -16.55
N ASN A 20 -0.97 29.85 -16.37
CA ASN A 20 -0.40 28.97 -15.33
C ASN A 20 0.43 27.80 -15.91
N ALA A 21 1.16 28.03 -17.01
CA ALA A 21 1.91 26.97 -17.70
C ALA A 21 2.97 26.31 -16.81
N VAL A 22 3.67 27.05 -15.96
CA VAL A 22 4.72 26.54 -15.07
C VAL A 22 4.12 25.59 -14.02
N ALA A 23 3.07 26.03 -13.32
CA ALA A 23 2.41 25.22 -12.29
C ALA A 23 1.74 23.97 -12.90
N SER A 24 1.08 24.11 -14.06
CA SER A 24 0.47 23.00 -14.78
C SER A 24 1.52 21.97 -15.21
N ARG A 25 2.65 22.42 -15.75
CA ARG A 25 3.77 21.53 -16.13
C ARG A 25 4.37 20.82 -14.93
N ALA A 26 4.54 21.50 -13.80
CA ALA A 26 5.06 20.91 -12.57
C ALA A 26 4.14 19.78 -12.05
N ARG A 27 2.81 19.99 -12.03
CA ARG A 27 1.83 18.95 -11.66
C ARG A 27 1.92 17.73 -12.58
N ARG A 28 1.99 17.96 -13.91
CA ARG A 28 2.13 16.85 -14.87
C ARG A 28 3.43 16.07 -14.66
N LYS A 29 4.57 16.77 -14.48
CA LYS A 29 5.86 16.14 -14.22
C LYS A 29 5.84 15.28 -12.96
N LYS A 30 5.18 15.73 -11.89
CA LYS A 30 5.04 14.96 -10.63
C LYS A 30 4.37 13.61 -10.87
N VAL A 31 3.25 13.60 -11.58
CA VAL A 31 2.53 12.35 -11.90
C VAL A 31 3.32 11.47 -12.85
N LEU A 32 3.90 12.04 -13.93
CA LEU A 32 4.69 11.27 -14.88
C LEU A 32 5.97 10.68 -14.26
N LYS A 33 6.53 11.32 -13.23
CA LYS A 33 7.63 10.75 -12.44
C LYS A 33 7.18 9.52 -11.64
N ALA A 34 5.98 9.57 -11.08
CA ALA A 34 5.41 8.46 -10.30
C ALA A 34 4.98 7.26 -11.18
N THR A 35 4.64 7.51 -12.45
CA THR A 35 4.25 6.47 -13.41
C THR A 35 5.41 5.89 -14.23
N LYS A 36 6.64 6.22 -13.93
CA LYS A 36 7.80 5.61 -14.58
C LYS A 36 7.75 4.08 -14.43
N GLY A 37 8.02 3.37 -15.52
CA GLY A 37 7.96 1.90 -15.53
C GLY A 37 6.57 1.31 -15.83
N TYR A 38 5.53 2.12 -15.93
CA TYR A 38 4.20 1.62 -16.31
C TYR A 38 4.18 1.15 -17.78
N PHE A 39 3.41 0.10 -18.03
CA PHE A 39 3.30 -0.51 -19.35
C PHE A 39 2.73 0.47 -20.39
N GLY A 40 3.33 0.49 -21.58
CA GLY A 40 2.90 1.23 -22.75
C GLY A 40 2.79 2.75 -22.51
N ARG A 41 1.74 3.35 -22.99
CA ARG A 41 1.45 4.79 -22.86
C ARG A 41 1.14 5.25 -21.43
N GLY A 42 0.93 4.31 -20.52
CA GLY A 42 0.70 4.61 -19.08
C GLY A 42 1.86 5.32 -18.40
N LYS A 43 3.08 5.24 -18.95
CA LYS A 43 4.28 5.87 -18.37
C LYS A 43 4.51 7.31 -18.80
N ASN A 44 4.08 7.71 -20.00
CA ASN A 44 4.51 8.96 -20.63
C ASN A 44 3.40 9.85 -21.19
N VAL A 45 2.21 9.30 -21.48
CA VAL A 45 1.06 10.07 -21.96
C VAL A 45 0.25 10.55 -20.76
N TRP A 46 0.15 11.86 -20.59
CA TRP A 46 -0.46 12.50 -19.41
C TRP A 46 -1.85 11.97 -19.04
N THR A 47 -2.78 11.94 -20.00
CA THR A 47 -4.17 11.52 -19.75
C THR A 47 -4.27 10.07 -19.27
N VAL A 48 -3.53 9.17 -19.93
CA VAL A 48 -3.49 7.76 -19.59
C VAL A 48 -2.75 7.53 -18.28
N ALA A 49 -1.59 8.18 -18.11
CA ALA A 49 -0.77 8.08 -16.90
C ALA A 49 -1.51 8.55 -15.66
N LYS A 50 -2.23 9.69 -15.74
CA LYS A 50 -3.04 10.23 -14.64
C LYS A 50 -4.09 9.21 -14.18
N ASN A 51 -4.89 8.69 -15.12
CA ASN A 51 -5.95 7.73 -14.79
C ASN A 51 -5.39 6.45 -14.16
N LYS A 52 -4.32 5.89 -14.72
CA LYS A 52 -3.67 4.70 -14.15
C LYS A 52 -3.08 4.97 -12.77
N TYR A 53 -2.48 6.14 -12.55
CA TYR A 53 -1.91 6.53 -11.26
C TYR A 53 -2.99 6.69 -10.19
N GLU A 54 -4.07 7.43 -10.48
CA GLU A 54 -5.19 7.61 -9.56
C GLU A 54 -5.86 6.28 -9.20
N LYS A 55 -6.07 5.41 -10.20
CA LYS A 55 -6.61 4.07 -9.98
C LYS A 55 -5.68 3.19 -9.14
N GLY A 56 -4.38 3.28 -9.40
CA GLY A 56 -3.36 2.59 -8.60
C GLY A 56 -3.38 3.00 -7.13
N LEU A 57 -3.56 4.29 -6.83
CA LEU A 57 -3.69 4.78 -5.46
C LEU A 57 -4.96 4.26 -4.76
N GLN A 58 -6.09 4.19 -5.50
CA GLN A 58 -7.34 3.61 -4.98
C GLN A 58 -7.16 2.13 -4.65
N TYR A 59 -6.50 1.36 -5.53
CA TYR A 59 -6.19 -0.04 -5.27
C TYR A 59 -5.24 -0.21 -4.10
N ALA A 60 -4.19 0.60 -4.01
CA ALA A 60 -3.28 0.57 -2.88
C ALA A 60 -3.98 0.82 -1.55
N TYR A 61 -4.94 1.74 -1.49
CA TYR A 61 -5.75 1.98 -0.29
C TYR A 61 -6.60 0.76 0.09
N ARG A 62 -7.34 0.22 -0.89
CA ARG A 62 -8.16 -0.99 -0.70
C ARG A 62 -7.32 -2.18 -0.25
N ASP A 63 -6.20 -2.41 -0.92
CA ASP A 63 -5.40 -3.62 -0.73
C ASP A 63 -4.58 -3.57 0.56
N ARG A 64 -4.24 -2.38 1.08
CA ARG A 64 -3.71 -2.27 2.45
C ARG A 64 -4.70 -2.75 3.51
N LYS A 65 -6.00 -2.61 3.29
CA LYS A 65 -7.05 -3.15 4.17
C LYS A 65 -7.27 -4.65 3.93
N ALA A 66 -7.30 -5.08 2.66
CA ALA A 66 -7.45 -6.48 2.28
C ALA A 66 -6.29 -7.32 2.83
N LYS A 67 -5.05 -6.86 2.68
CA LYS A 67 -3.84 -7.53 3.16
C LYS A 67 -3.95 -7.98 4.63
N LYS A 68 -4.50 -7.14 5.50
CA LYS A 68 -4.66 -7.48 6.93
C LYS A 68 -5.61 -8.65 7.13
N ARG A 69 -6.69 -8.72 6.35
CA ARG A 69 -7.68 -9.81 6.41
C ARG A 69 -7.11 -11.11 5.84
N GLU A 70 -6.40 -11.03 4.74
CA GLU A 70 -5.77 -12.17 4.07
C GLU A 70 -4.69 -12.82 4.94
N PHE A 71 -3.80 -12.01 5.53
CA PHE A 71 -2.82 -12.52 6.47
C PHE A 71 -3.44 -13.16 7.70
N ARG A 72 -4.52 -12.58 8.24
CA ARG A 72 -5.23 -13.17 9.36
C ARG A 72 -5.84 -14.53 9.00
N ALA A 73 -6.43 -14.66 7.81
CA ALA A 73 -6.96 -15.93 7.32
C ALA A 73 -5.83 -16.98 7.17
N LEU A 74 -4.69 -16.58 6.63
CA LEU A 74 -3.51 -17.45 6.51
C LEU A 74 -2.99 -17.92 7.89
N TRP A 75 -2.90 -17.02 8.87
CA TRP A 75 -2.49 -17.42 10.23
C TRP A 75 -3.45 -18.42 10.85
N ILE A 76 -4.76 -18.23 10.68
CA ILE A 76 -5.78 -19.16 11.16
C ILE A 76 -5.59 -20.54 10.53
N GLN A 77 -5.34 -20.63 9.23
CA GLN A 77 -5.06 -21.89 8.54
C GLN A 77 -3.82 -22.60 9.11
N ARG A 78 -2.74 -21.88 9.32
CA ARG A 78 -1.49 -22.43 9.87
C ARG A 78 -1.68 -22.92 11.31
N ILE A 79 -2.33 -22.14 12.16
CA ILE A 79 -2.64 -22.55 13.55
C ILE A 79 -3.55 -23.78 13.55
N ASN A 80 -4.56 -23.83 12.69
CA ASN A 80 -5.49 -24.96 12.62
C ASN A 80 -4.74 -26.23 12.18
N ALA A 81 -3.86 -26.14 11.20
CA ALA A 81 -3.02 -27.27 10.78
C ALA A 81 -2.16 -27.78 11.94
N GLY A 82 -1.44 -26.89 12.63
CA GLY A 82 -0.62 -27.23 13.80
C GLY A 82 -1.45 -27.82 14.95
N ALA A 83 -2.61 -27.23 15.25
CA ALA A 83 -3.50 -27.73 16.32
C ALA A 83 -4.02 -29.14 16.02
N ARG A 84 -4.38 -29.43 14.78
CA ARG A 84 -4.84 -30.78 14.34
C ARG A 84 -3.80 -31.85 14.53
N LEU A 85 -2.50 -31.55 14.34
CA LEU A 85 -1.41 -32.49 14.63
C LEU A 85 -1.37 -32.91 16.11
N HIS A 86 -1.92 -32.06 17.00
CA HIS A 86 -2.03 -32.34 18.44
C HIS A 86 -3.45 -32.75 18.88
N GLY A 87 -4.32 -33.09 17.92
CA GLY A 87 -5.68 -33.59 18.17
C GLY A 87 -6.71 -32.53 18.58
N MET A 88 -6.42 -31.24 18.34
CA MET A 88 -7.33 -30.13 18.65
C MET A 88 -7.76 -29.40 17.37
N SER A 89 -8.98 -28.85 17.38
CA SER A 89 -9.42 -27.90 16.36
C SER A 89 -8.96 -26.48 16.71
N TYR A 90 -8.94 -25.59 15.72
CA TYR A 90 -8.62 -24.17 15.95
C TYR A 90 -9.48 -23.52 17.04
N SER A 91 -10.80 -23.79 17.02
CA SER A 91 -11.74 -23.22 18.00
C SER A 91 -11.48 -23.72 19.41
N GLN A 92 -11.19 -25.01 19.55
CA GLN A 92 -10.84 -25.61 20.84
C GLN A 92 -9.54 -25.01 21.39
N LEU A 93 -8.50 -24.90 20.56
CA LEU A 93 -7.22 -24.30 20.97
C LEU A 93 -7.41 -22.83 21.38
N MET A 94 -8.14 -22.03 20.61
CA MET A 94 -8.37 -20.62 20.94
C MET A 94 -9.22 -20.46 22.21
N GLY A 95 -10.17 -21.37 22.45
CA GLY A 95 -10.95 -21.41 23.70
C GLY A 95 -10.10 -21.80 24.90
N ALA A 96 -9.20 -22.77 24.75
CA ALA A 96 -8.27 -23.21 25.79
C ALA A 96 -7.24 -22.11 26.13
N LEU A 97 -6.66 -21.45 25.14
CA LEU A 97 -5.76 -20.31 25.35
C LEU A 97 -6.43 -19.17 26.12
N LYS A 98 -7.68 -18.88 25.81
CA LYS A 98 -8.45 -17.85 26.52
C LYS A 98 -8.73 -18.25 27.98
N LYS A 99 -9.05 -19.51 28.24
CA LYS A 99 -9.26 -20.04 29.61
C LYS A 99 -7.98 -20.08 30.43
N GLY A 100 -6.84 -20.39 29.77
CA GLY A 100 -5.53 -20.42 30.40
C GLY A 100 -4.86 -19.05 30.51
N GLU A 101 -5.56 -17.95 30.19
CA GLU A 101 -5.04 -16.57 30.22
C GLU A 101 -3.75 -16.37 29.43
N VAL A 102 -3.54 -17.14 28.35
CA VAL A 102 -2.37 -17.05 27.49
C VAL A 102 -2.61 -16.04 26.39
N GLU A 103 -2.05 -14.85 26.51
CA GLU A 103 -2.18 -13.74 25.55
C GLU A 103 -1.17 -13.85 24.41
N LEU A 104 -1.33 -14.82 23.51
CA LEU A 104 -0.58 -14.91 22.28
C LEU A 104 -1.41 -14.50 21.07
N ASN A 105 -0.87 -13.59 20.26
CA ASN A 105 -1.56 -13.18 19.05
C ASN A 105 -1.45 -14.25 17.95
N ARG A 106 -2.38 -14.21 16.98
CA ARG A 106 -2.43 -15.22 15.89
C ARG A 106 -1.19 -15.23 15.00
N LYS A 107 -0.51 -14.08 14.85
CA LYS A 107 0.72 -14.00 14.05
C LYS A 107 1.83 -14.83 14.71
N VAL A 108 2.04 -14.65 16.01
CA VAL A 108 3.05 -15.41 16.77
C VAL A 108 2.70 -16.90 16.82
N LEU A 109 1.44 -17.25 17.08
CA LEU A 109 1.00 -18.65 17.08
C LEU A 109 1.21 -19.33 15.72
N ALA A 110 0.94 -18.62 14.62
CA ALA A 110 1.15 -19.14 13.27
C ALA A 110 2.64 -19.32 12.93
N ASP A 111 3.48 -18.44 13.44
CA ASP A 111 4.94 -18.53 13.30
C ASP A 111 5.50 -19.72 14.10
N LEU A 112 5.08 -19.87 15.35
CA LEU A 112 5.43 -21.03 16.18
C LEU A 112 5.00 -22.35 15.53
N ALA A 113 3.77 -22.41 15.00
CA ALA A 113 3.26 -23.62 14.36
C ALA A 113 4.05 -24.04 13.12
N MET A 114 4.68 -23.08 12.41
CA MET A 114 5.40 -23.36 11.17
C MET A 114 6.91 -23.52 11.38
N ASN A 115 7.52 -22.62 12.15
CA ASN A 115 8.96 -22.55 12.29
C ASN A 115 9.50 -23.19 13.58
N HIS A 116 8.65 -23.30 14.61
CA HIS A 116 9.02 -23.81 15.95
C HIS A 116 7.97 -24.80 16.49
N PRO A 117 7.80 -25.99 15.86
CA PRO A 117 6.73 -26.93 16.21
C PRO A 117 6.82 -27.43 17.65
N GLU A 118 8.02 -27.56 18.21
CA GLU A 118 8.22 -27.98 19.61
C GLU A 118 7.69 -26.93 20.59
N ALA A 119 7.97 -25.63 20.33
CA ALA A 119 7.44 -24.54 21.13
C ALA A 119 5.91 -24.44 21.02
N PHE A 120 5.37 -24.68 19.83
CA PHE A 120 3.93 -24.72 19.62
C PHE A 120 3.30 -25.87 20.39
N LYS A 121 3.91 -27.06 20.39
CA LYS A 121 3.50 -28.23 21.17
C LYS A 121 3.44 -27.92 22.66
N ALA A 122 4.50 -27.29 23.20
CA ALA A 122 4.53 -26.88 24.61
C ALA A 122 3.39 -25.92 24.97
N VAL A 123 3.05 -24.98 24.07
CA VAL A 123 1.89 -24.08 24.25
C VAL A 123 0.58 -24.86 24.28
N VAL A 124 0.40 -25.82 23.36
CA VAL A 124 -0.81 -26.67 23.30
C VAL A 124 -0.94 -27.54 24.54
N GLU A 125 0.14 -28.17 25.00
CA GLU A 125 0.16 -29.03 26.20
C GLU A 125 -0.16 -28.25 27.47
N LYS A 126 0.31 -26.99 27.57
CA LYS A 126 0.03 -26.13 28.71
C LYS A 126 -1.45 -25.78 28.87
N VAL A 127 -2.21 -25.75 27.77
CA VAL A 127 -3.61 -25.31 27.76
C VAL A 127 -4.59 -26.46 27.53
N LYS A 128 -4.11 -27.68 27.30
CA LYS A 128 -4.93 -28.87 27.10
C LYS A 128 -5.44 -29.41 28.43
#